data_f4bc93a88c66a90a94dcc939911dd216
#
_entry.id   f4bc93a88c66a90a94dcc939911dd216
#
_cell.length_a   1.000
_cell.length_b   1.000
_cell.length_c   1.000
_cell.angle_alpha   90.00
_cell.angle_beta   90.00
_cell.angle_gamma   90.00
#
_symmetry.space_group_name_H-M   'P 1'
#
loop_
_entity.id
_entity.type
_entity.pdbx_description
1 polymer ?
#
loop_
_entity_poly.entity_id
_entity_poly.type
_entity_poly.pdbx_seq_one_letter_code
_entity_poly.pdbx_strand_id
1 'polypeptide(L)'
;MASIMTASGRIGFEEAGGGPATPIIFLHGVGSDKSVWQAQLAHFGKIRRSVAFDYPGYGESELLADATRDDFAKAILAAMDRLDIAKAHVCGLSLGGVVALAMHHAAPDRCSSLIIADSFAVHPDGQAIHDRSVAASRAMTMGELANARAGLLLGSQATPELRGEIIATMGRINPAAYRLGAAAVWLANQCDRARAVDVPTLILVGVEDMITPPALSQDLQAMIAQSQLVEIVGAGHLANVEQSARFNGAIESFFASLGN
;
A
#
# COMPACT_ATOMS: atom_id res chain seq x y z
N MET A 1 6.72 18.76 -2.59
CA MET A 1 6.52 17.48 -3.28
C MET A 1 7.79 17.18 -4.05
N ALA A 2 8.35 16.01 -3.90
CA ALA A 2 9.62 15.64 -4.49
C ALA A 2 9.44 14.50 -5.50
N SER A 3 10.30 14.46 -6.52
CA SER A 3 10.37 13.34 -7.46
C SER A 3 11.82 13.06 -7.82
N ILE A 4 12.11 11.84 -8.23
CA ILE A 4 13.44 11.37 -8.60
C ILE A 4 13.40 10.62 -9.91
N MET A 5 14.39 10.83 -10.77
CA MET A 5 14.53 10.10 -12.03
C MET A 5 15.18 8.75 -11.80
N THR A 6 14.55 7.71 -12.31
CA THR A 6 15.00 6.31 -12.25
C THR A 6 15.06 5.70 -13.65
N ALA A 7 15.53 4.48 -13.76
CA ALA A 7 15.46 3.71 -15.01
C ALA A 7 14.01 3.41 -15.44
N SER A 8 13.05 3.47 -14.50
CA SER A 8 11.62 3.27 -14.74
C SER A 8 10.84 4.59 -14.96
N GLY A 9 11.53 5.70 -15.25
CA GLY A 9 10.97 7.05 -15.37
C GLY A 9 11.00 7.81 -14.03
N ARG A 10 10.30 8.94 -14.00
CA ARG A 10 10.20 9.79 -12.80
C ARG A 10 9.26 9.14 -11.77
N ILE A 11 9.73 9.05 -10.51
CA ILE A 11 8.96 8.53 -9.37
C ILE A 11 8.77 9.64 -8.34
N GLY A 12 7.52 9.92 -8.01
CA GLY A 12 7.13 10.84 -6.94
C GLY A 12 7.34 10.22 -5.57
N PHE A 13 7.80 11.03 -4.61
CA PHE A 13 7.94 10.57 -3.22
C PHE A 13 7.74 11.72 -2.24
N GLU A 14 7.54 11.36 -0.99
CA GLU A 14 7.60 12.26 0.15
C GLU A 14 8.41 11.59 1.25
N GLU A 15 9.24 12.38 1.92
CA GLU A 15 10.20 11.87 2.90
C GLU A 15 10.13 12.68 4.18
N ALA A 16 10.25 12.00 5.31
CA ALA A 16 10.38 12.61 6.63
C ALA A 16 11.44 11.90 7.46
N GLY A 17 12.07 12.66 8.34
CA GLY A 17 13.03 12.13 9.31
C GLY A 17 14.38 11.74 8.73
N GLY A 18 15.09 10.88 9.47
CA GLY A 18 16.45 10.44 9.19
C GLY A 18 16.99 9.58 10.32
N GLY A 19 18.33 9.46 10.40
CA GLY A 19 19.00 8.71 11.47
C GLY A 19 19.46 7.31 11.06
N PRO A 20 20.07 6.57 11.97
CA PRO A 20 20.72 5.28 11.68
C PRO A 20 19.78 4.08 11.66
N ALA A 21 18.55 4.22 12.18
CA ALA A 21 17.58 3.14 12.20
C ALA A 21 17.16 2.75 10.77
N THR A 22 16.87 1.46 10.54
CA THR A 22 16.41 0.96 9.25
C THR A 22 15.21 1.78 8.76
N PRO A 23 15.27 2.35 7.55
CA PRO A 23 14.17 3.13 6.98
C PRO A 23 12.87 2.33 6.86
N ILE A 24 11.74 3.06 6.85
CA ILE A 24 10.45 2.49 6.45
C ILE A 24 9.98 3.15 5.16
N ILE A 25 9.50 2.34 4.22
CA ILE A 25 8.86 2.83 3.00
C ILE A 25 7.38 2.47 3.00
N PHE A 26 6.57 3.34 2.41
CA PHE A 26 5.12 3.23 2.36
C PHE A 26 4.61 3.19 0.92
N LEU A 27 3.73 2.23 0.65
CA LEU A 27 3.18 1.89 -0.65
C LEU A 27 1.65 1.97 -0.60
N HIS A 28 1.06 2.87 -1.37
CA HIS A 28 -0.37 3.18 -1.33
C HIS A 28 -1.28 2.16 -2.05
N GLY A 29 -2.59 2.27 -1.84
CA GLY A 29 -3.62 1.50 -2.52
C GLY A 29 -3.99 2.04 -3.90
N VAL A 30 -4.83 1.30 -4.65
CA VAL A 30 -5.22 1.63 -6.03
C VAL A 30 -6.00 2.94 -6.18
N GLY A 31 -6.76 3.33 -5.16
CA GLY A 31 -7.56 4.57 -5.14
C GLY A 31 -6.88 5.74 -4.43
N SER A 32 -5.55 5.72 -4.30
CA SER A 32 -4.79 6.61 -3.43
C SER A 32 -3.48 7.06 -4.12
N ASP A 33 -2.77 7.96 -3.50
CA ASP A 33 -1.40 8.35 -3.79
C ASP A 33 -0.58 8.39 -2.48
N LYS A 34 0.69 8.78 -2.53
CA LYS A 34 1.55 8.85 -1.35
C LYS A 34 1.00 9.69 -0.20
N SER A 35 0.10 10.64 -0.48
CA SER A 35 -0.46 11.53 0.55
C SER A 35 -1.29 10.81 1.61
N VAL A 36 -1.76 9.59 1.33
CA VAL A 36 -2.48 8.76 2.31
C VAL A 36 -1.60 8.37 3.52
N TRP A 37 -0.30 8.56 3.42
CA TRP A 37 0.69 8.20 4.44
C TRP A 37 1.18 9.36 5.31
N GLN A 38 0.54 10.54 5.24
CA GLN A 38 0.96 11.74 5.99
C GLN A 38 1.08 11.50 7.50
N ALA A 39 0.11 10.80 8.09
CA ALA A 39 0.13 10.49 9.52
C ALA A 39 1.30 9.56 9.90
N GLN A 40 1.63 8.60 9.04
CA GLN A 40 2.75 7.68 9.22
C GLN A 40 4.09 8.38 9.03
N LEU A 41 4.22 9.21 7.98
CA LEU A 41 5.42 10.03 7.77
C LEU A 41 5.69 10.95 8.95
N ALA A 42 4.66 11.65 9.45
CA ALA A 42 4.77 12.53 10.60
C ALA A 42 5.13 11.79 11.90
N HIS A 43 4.67 10.55 12.04
CA HIS A 43 4.92 9.72 13.22
C HIS A 43 6.32 9.10 13.18
N PHE A 44 6.60 8.28 12.17
CA PHE A 44 7.85 7.53 12.05
C PHE A 44 9.04 8.41 11.69
N GLY A 45 8.81 9.54 11.01
CA GLY A 45 9.85 10.53 10.73
C GLY A 45 10.53 11.11 11.96
N LYS A 46 9.95 10.98 13.15
CA LYS A 46 10.57 11.38 14.43
C LYS A 46 11.67 10.41 14.89
N ILE A 47 11.66 9.18 14.40
CA ILE A 47 12.51 8.10 14.92
C ILE A 47 13.34 7.38 13.85
N ARG A 48 12.95 7.48 12.58
CA ARG A 48 13.66 6.86 11.44
C ARG A 48 13.34 7.57 10.14
N ARG A 49 14.17 7.36 9.11
CA ARG A 49 13.87 7.77 7.76
C ARG A 49 12.62 7.08 7.25
N SER A 50 11.63 7.84 6.76
CA SER A 50 10.32 7.38 6.36
C SER A 50 9.98 7.94 4.99
N VAL A 51 9.67 7.09 4.01
CA VAL A 51 9.47 7.51 2.62
C VAL A 51 8.18 6.91 2.08
N ALA A 52 7.27 7.74 1.57
CA ALA A 52 6.09 7.30 0.84
C ALA A 52 6.29 7.54 -0.66
N PHE A 53 5.97 6.53 -1.49
CA PHE A 53 6.15 6.59 -2.93
C PHE A 53 4.82 6.62 -3.67
N ASP A 54 4.83 7.27 -4.85
CA ASP A 54 3.81 7.10 -5.88
C ASP A 54 4.25 6.03 -6.90
N TYR A 55 3.36 5.12 -7.27
CA TYR A 55 3.63 4.21 -8.38
C TYR A 55 3.64 4.93 -9.72
N PRO A 56 4.22 4.33 -10.78
CA PRO A 56 4.11 4.84 -12.14
C PRO A 56 2.67 5.23 -12.51
N GLY A 57 2.50 6.49 -12.93
CA GLY A 57 1.22 7.08 -13.28
C GLY A 57 0.41 7.70 -12.14
N TYR A 58 0.80 7.49 -10.89
CA TYR A 58 0.16 8.11 -9.72
C TYR A 58 0.91 9.36 -9.26
N GLY A 59 0.21 10.28 -8.65
CA GLY A 59 0.78 11.50 -8.08
C GLY A 59 1.73 12.22 -9.04
N GLU A 60 3.00 12.38 -8.64
CA GLU A 60 4.05 13.01 -9.46
C GLU A 60 4.86 12.00 -10.29
N SER A 61 4.51 10.72 -10.27
CA SER A 61 5.20 9.70 -11.07
C SER A 61 4.77 9.71 -12.53
N GLU A 62 5.73 9.46 -13.41
CA GLU A 62 5.49 9.31 -14.84
C GLU A 62 4.69 8.02 -15.14
N LEU A 63 3.74 8.10 -16.06
CA LEU A 63 2.97 6.93 -16.46
C LEU A 63 3.84 5.96 -17.27
N LEU A 64 3.94 4.75 -16.80
CA LEU A 64 4.52 3.63 -17.55
C LEU A 64 3.37 2.82 -18.18
N ALA A 65 3.27 2.83 -19.50
CA ALA A 65 2.25 2.07 -20.22
C ALA A 65 2.39 0.57 -19.93
N ASP A 66 1.24 -0.11 -19.79
CA ASP A 66 1.14 -1.56 -19.59
C ASP A 66 1.90 -2.09 -18.34
N ALA A 67 2.19 -1.20 -17.38
CA ALA A 67 2.89 -1.58 -16.17
C ALA A 67 2.12 -2.62 -15.35
N THR A 68 2.83 -3.65 -14.96
CA THR A 68 2.36 -4.72 -14.08
C THR A 68 2.72 -4.42 -12.61
N ARG A 69 2.24 -5.25 -11.66
CA ARG A 69 2.68 -5.16 -10.26
C ARG A 69 4.19 -5.35 -10.10
N ASP A 70 4.80 -6.19 -10.95
CA ASP A 70 6.24 -6.42 -10.90
C ASP A 70 7.02 -5.21 -11.43
N ASP A 71 6.46 -4.44 -12.36
CA ASP A 71 7.04 -3.19 -12.82
C ASP A 71 6.88 -2.08 -11.77
N PHE A 72 5.77 -2.06 -11.04
CA PHE A 72 5.64 -1.19 -9.86
C PHE A 72 6.70 -1.51 -8.80
N ALA A 73 6.91 -2.78 -8.48
CA ALA A 73 7.95 -3.20 -7.55
C ALA A 73 9.35 -2.78 -8.01
N LYS A 74 9.69 -3.00 -9.29
CA LYS A 74 10.97 -2.57 -9.89
C LYS A 74 11.16 -1.05 -9.83
N ALA A 75 10.10 -0.28 -10.11
CA ALA A 75 10.15 1.18 -10.08
C ALA A 75 10.46 1.69 -8.66
N ILE A 76 9.85 1.10 -7.63
CA ILE A 76 10.12 1.45 -6.23
C ILE A 76 11.55 1.04 -5.82
N LEU A 77 12.00 -0.17 -6.18
CA LEU A 77 13.38 -0.60 -5.93
C LEU A 77 14.40 0.36 -6.59
N ALA A 78 14.15 0.77 -7.83
CA ALA A 78 15.00 1.75 -8.51
C ALA A 78 14.96 3.14 -7.85
N ALA A 79 13.82 3.56 -7.29
CA ALA A 79 13.73 4.78 -6.51
C ALA A 79 14.48 4.68 -5.18
N MET A 80 14.42 3.53 -4.49
CA MET A 80 15.24 3.25 -3.31
C MET A 80 16.73 3.38 -3.61
N ASP A 81 17.21 2.85 -4.76
CA ASP A 81 18.61 2.97 -5.17
C ASP A 81 19.02 4.43 -5.34
N ARG A 82 18.18 5.24 -5.96
CA ARG A 82 18.41 6.68 -6.18
C ARG A 82 18.39 7.51 -4.90
N LEU A 83 17.75 7.00 -3.87
CA LEU A 83 17.66 7.61 -2.53
C LEU A 83 18.65 7.01 -1.54
N ASP A 84 19.59 6.18 -1.99
CA ASP A 84 20.58 5.49 -1.14
C ASP A 84 19.92 4.69 0.01
N ILE A 85 18.76 4.08 -0.27
CA ILE A 85 18.06 3.18 0.65
C ILE A 85 18.43 1.74 0.28
N ALA A 86 19.48 1.21 0.88
CA ALA A 86 19.95 -0.16 0.60
C ALA A 86 18.94 -1.23 1.05
N LYS A 87 18.28 -1.02 2.20
CA LYS A 87 17.31 -1.95 2.80
C LYS A 87 16.27 -1.17 3.61
N ALA A 88 15.02 -1.63 3.63
CA ALA A 88 13.94 -0.96 4.37
C ALA A 88 12.92 -1.96 4.94
N HIS A 89 12.15 -1.52 5.92
CA HIS A 89 10.84 -2.10 6.24
C HIS A 89 9.85 -1.64 5.16
N VAL A 90 9.09 -2.57 4.57
CA VAL A 90 8.17 -2.26 3.46
C VAL A 90 6.73 -2.35 3.98
N CYS A 91 6.06 -1.20 4.07
CA CYS A 91 4.66 -1.10 4.49
C CYS A 91 3.77 -0.83 3.28
N GLY A 92 2.85 -1.74 2.99
CA GLY A 92 1.94 -1.63 1.84
C GLY A 92 0.48 -1.80 2.20
N LEU A 93 -0.36 -0.87 1.72
CA LEU A 93 -1.82 -0.89 1.87
C LEU A 93 -2.47 -1.43 0.60
N SER A 94 -3.34 -2.44 0.68
CA SER A 94 -4.13 -2.94 -0.44
C SER A 94 -3.22 -3.33 -1.63
N LEU A 95 -3.27 -2.63 -2.77
CA LEU A 95 -2.29 -2.76 -3.87
C LEU A 95 -0.85 -2.74 -3.35
N GLY A 96 -0.58 -1.89 -2.35
CA GLY A 96 0.75 -1.79 -1.73
C GLY A 96 1.23 -3.10 -1.10
N GLY A 97 0.34 -3.86 -0.49
CA GLY A 97 0.67 -5.19 0.06
C GLY A 97 1.01 -6.20 -1.04
N VAL A 98 0.25 -6.16 -2.15
CA VAL A 98 0.53 -6.99 -3.34
C VAL A 98 1.88 -6.62 -3.96
N VAL A 99 2.22 -5.32 -4.02
CA VAL A 99 3.52 -4.85 -4.52
C VAL A 99 4.65 -5.18 -3.53
N ALA A 100 4.41 -5.12 -2.22
CA ALA A 100 5.41 -5.51 -1.21
C ALA A 100 5.83 -6.99 -1.35
N LEU A 101 4.89 -7.89 -1.60
CA LEU A 101 5.19 -9.31 -1.92
C LEU A 101 5.99 -9.44 -3.22
N ALA A 102 5.69 -8.62 -4.24
CA ALA A 102 6.46 -8.60 -5.49
C ALA A 102 7.88 -8.04 -5.29
N MET A 103 8.05 -7.03 -4.45
CA MET A 103 9.37 -6.47 -4.09
C MET A 103 10.22 -7.50 -3.35
N HIS A 104 9.66 -8.17 -2.34
CA HIS A 104 10.36 -9.22 -1.62
C HIS A 104 10.79 -10.35 -2.55
N HIS A 105 9.89 -10.81 -3.44
CA HIS A 105 10.23 -11.83 -4.43
C HIS A 105 11.35 -11.40 -5.39
N ALA A 106 11.36 -10.15 -5.83
CA ALA A 106 12.37 -9.64 -6.77
C ALA A 106 13.72 -9.35 -6.11
N ALA A 107 13.73 -8.95 -4.83
CA ALA A 107 14.91 -8.49 -4.11
C ALA A 107 14.75 -8.71 -2.59
N PRO A 108 14.79 -9.97 -2.10
CA PRO A 108 14.52 -10.29 -0.68
C PRO A 108 15.48 -9.56 0.27
N ASP A 109 16.74 -9.41 -0.10
CA ASP A 109 17.75 -8.70 0.70
C ASP A 109 17.45 -7.20 0.90
N ARG A 110 16.55 -6.62 0.10
CA ARG A 110 16.12 -5.22 0.20
C ARG A 110 14.99 -5.01 1.22
N CYS A 111 14.36 -6.09 1.70
CA CYS A 111 13.27 -6.06 2.67
C CYS A 111 13.76 -6.51 4.04
N SER A 112 13.72 -5.63 5.05
CA SER A 112 14.02 -5.99 6.45
C SER A 112 12.84 -6.68 7.12
N SER A 113 11.65 -6.26 6.79
CA SER A 113 10.37 -6.86 7.18
C SER A 113 9.28 -6.38 6.23
N LEU A 114 8.15 -7.06 6.23
CA LEU A 114 6.94 -6.61 5.54
C LEU A 114 5.87 -6.18 6.55
N ILE A 115 5.15 -5.11 6.23
CA ILE A 115 3.91 -4.71 6.88
C ILE A 115 2.84 -4.67 5.79
N ILE A 116 1.91 -5.62 5.82
CA ILE A 116 0.89 -5.79 4.77
C ILE A 116 -0.46 -5.43 5.38
N ALA A 117 -1.03 -4.32 4.94
CA ALA A 117 -2.27 -3.78 5.48
C ALA A 117 -3.43 -3.92 4.49
N ASP A 118 -4.58 -4.40 4.96
CA ASP A 118 -5.82 -4.45 4.19
C ASP A 118 -5.60 -5.04 2.77
N SER A 119 -4.94 -6.21 2.70
CA SER A 119 -4.46 -6.82 1.47
C SER A 119 -4.53 -8.35 1.49
N PHE A 120 -4.03 -9.01 0.45
CA PHE A 120 -4.18 -10.44 0.23
C PHE A 120 -3.10 -11.02 -0.69
N ALA A 121 -2.96 -12.34 -0.74
CA ALA A 121 -2.16 -13.03 -1.75
C ALA A 121 -2.96 -13.29 -3.06
N VAL A 122 -4.23 -13.65 -2.94
CA VAL A 122 -5.18 -13.83 -4.04
C VAL A 122 -6.58 -13.45 -3.57
N HIS A 123 -7.35 -12.76 -4.42
CA HIS A 123 -8.75 -12.45 -4.13
C HIS A 123 -9.66 -13.43 -4.92
N PRO A 124 -10.61 -14.14 -4.27
CA PRO A 124 -11.46 -15.14 -4.94
C PRO A 124 -12.29 -14.53 -6.09
N ASP A 125 -12.78 -13.31 -5.92
CA ASP A 125 -13.57 -12.58 -6.92
C ASP A 125 -12.72 -11.57 -7.74
N GLY A 126 -11.41 -11.71 -7.74
CA GLY A 126 -10.48 -10.71 -8.30
C GLY A 126 -10.81 -10.33 -9.75
N GLN A 127 -11.07 -11.31 -10.63
CA GLN A 127 -11.46 -11.03 -12.01
C GLN A 127 -12.73 -10.19 -12.12
N ALA A 128 -13.76 -10.54 -11.36
CA ALA A 128 -15.05 -9.83 -11.40
C ALA A 128 -14.91 -8.39 -10.84
N ILE A 129 -14.09 -8.20 -9.81
CA ILE A 129 -13.81 -6.86 -9.25
C ILE A 129 -13.00 -6.03 -10.24
N HIS A 130 -11.98 -6.61 -10.88
CA HIS A 130 -11.20 -5.96 -11.93
C HIS A 130 -12.13 -5.44 -13.04
N ASP A 131 -12.97 -6.31 -13.61
CA ASP A 131 -13.83 -5.97 -14.74
C ASP A 131 -14.82 -4.85 -14.38
N ARG A 132 -15.44 -4.93 -13.20
CA ARG A 132 -16.29 -3.86 -12.66
C ARG A 132 -15.53 -2.55 -12.47
N SER A 133 -14.30 -2.60 -11.92
CA SER A 133 -13.48 -1.41 -11.68
C SER A 133 -13.08 -0.72 -12.99
N VAL A 134 -12.68 -1.51 -13.99
CA VAL A 134 -12.32 -0.99 -15.33
C VAL A 134 -13.56 -0.41 -16.03
N ALA A 135 -14.69 -1.10 -16.01
CA ALA A 135 -15.93 -0.61 -16.61
C ALA A 135 -16.38 0.71 -15.95
N ALA A 136 -16.39 0.78 -14.63
CA ALA A 136 -16.76 1.98 -13.89
C ALA A 136 -15.82 3.17 -14.21
N SER A 137 -14.49 2.94 -14.27
CA SER A 137 -13.50 3.97 -14.61
C SER A 137 -13.57 4.48 -16.05
N ARG A 138 -14.29 3.79 -16.93
CA ARG A 138 -14.57 4.22 -18.30
C ARG A 138 -15.91 4.96 -18.42
N ALA A 139 -16.87 4.61 -17.56
CA ALA A 139 -18.22 5.16 -17.58
C ALA A 139 -18.40 6.43 -16.72
N MET A 140 -17.50 6.65 -15.76
CA MET A 140 -17.57 7.74 -14.77
C MET A 140 -16.28 8.56 -14.75
N THR A 141 -16.37 9.80 -14.33
CA THR A 141 -15.18 10.55 -13.88
C THR A 141 -14.59 9.92 -12.62
N MET A 142 -13.33 10.15 -12.35
CA MET A 142 -12.70 9.63 -11.12
C MET A 142 -13.35 10.20 -9.85
N GLY A 143 -13.88 11.42 -9.89
CA GLY A 143 -14.64 12.01 -8.79
C GLY A 143 -15.96 11.29 -8.51
N GLU A 144 -16.74 10.96 -9.54
CA GLU A 144 -17.96 10.16 -9.42
C GLU A 144 -17.67 8.75 -8.91
N LEU A 145 -16.63 8.12 -9.43
CA LEU A 145 -16.18 6.81 -8.99
C LEU A 145 -15.75 6.83 -7.51
N ALA A 146 -15.02 7.87 -7.09
CA ALA A 146 -14.60 8.06 -5.71
C ALA A 146 -15.80 8.18 -4.76
N ASN A 147 -16.80 9.00 -5.13
CA ASN A 147 -18.03 9.13 -4.36
C ASN A 147 -18.78 7.80 -4.21
N ALA A 148 -18.90 7.04 -5.31
CA ALA A 148 -19.57 5.75 -5.31
C ALA A 148 -18.86 4.70 -4.42
N ARG A 149 -17.53 4.79 -4.31
CA ARG A 149 -16.71 3.82 -3.56
C ARG A 149 -16.47 4.19 -2.10
N ALA A 150 -16.55 5.47 -1.74
CA ALA A 150 -16.14 5.95 -0.42
C ALA A 150 -16.84 5.23 0.75
N GLY A 151 -18.12 4.83 0.57
CA GLY A 151 -18.85 4.08 1.59
C GLY A 151 -18.41 2.62 1.76
N LEU A 152 -17.70 2.05 0.79
CA LEU A 152 -17.13 0.70 0.87
C LEU A 152 -15.69 0.71 1.42
N LEU A 153 -14.99 1.85 1.26
CA LEU A 153 -13.61 2.01 1.69
C LEU A 153 -13.48 2.36 3.17
N LEU A 154 -14.48 2.99 3.74
CA LEU A 154 -14.41 3.58 5.08
C LEU A 154 -15.32 2.83 6.06
N GLY A 155 -14.83 2.64 7.26
CA GLY A 155 -15.58 2.08 8.38
C GLY A 155 -16.60 3.06 8.98
N SER A 156 -17.39 2.57 9.93
CA SER A 156 -18.51 3.28 10.54
C SER A 156 -18.12 4.53 11.34
N GLN A 157 -16.85 4.65 11.75
CA GLN A 157 -16.33 5.78 12.53
C GLN A 157 -15.67 6.88 11.68
N ALA A 158 -15.62 6.72 10.36
CA ALA A 158 -15.01 7.71 9.47
C ALA A 158 -15.79 9.03 9.49
N THR A 159 -15.07 10.14 9.70
CA THR A 159 -15.70 11.47 9.72
C THR A 159 -16.04 11.96 8.31
N PRO A 160 -16.99 12.91 8.15
CA PRO A 160 -17.28 13.52 6.86
C PRO A 160 -16.06 14.19 6.21
N GLU A 161 -15.17 14.77 7.02
CA GLU A 161 -13.93 15.41 6.57
C GLU A 161 -13.00 14.39 5.95
N LEU A 162 -12.72 13.27 6.66
CA LEU A 162 -11.90 12.17 6.13
C LEU A 162 -12.50 11.61 4.85
N ARG A 163 -13.82 11.41 4.82
CA ARG A 163 -14.52 10.96 3.60
C ARG A 163 -14.28 11.93 2.44
N GLY A 164 -14.37 13.24 2.68
CA GLY A 164 -14.09 14.27 1.68
C GLY A 164 -12.64 14.21 1.17
N GLU A 165 -11.68 14.03 2.05
CA GLU A 165 -10.25 13.89 1.70
C GLU A 165 -9.99 12.67 0.81
N ILE A 166 -10.57 11.52 1.14
CA ILE A 166 -10.44 10.28 0.35
C ILE A 166 -11.07 10.44 -1.03
N ILE A 167 -12.26 11.04 -1.11
CA ILE A 167 -12.92 11.35 -2.40
C ILE A 167 -12.04 12.29 -3.23
N ALA A 168 -11.50 13.35 -2.64
CA ALA A 168 -10.64 14.30 -3.34
C ALA A 168 -9.35 13.65 -3.83
N THR A 169 -8.73 12.79 -3.03
CA THR A 169 -7.50 12.07 -3.39
C THR A 169 -7.76 11.12 -4.56
N MET A 170 -8.76 10.24 -4.44
CA MET A 170 -9.10 9.32 -5.53
C MET A 170 -9.55 10.05 -6.79
N GLY A 171 -10.26 11.19 -6.65
CA GLY A 171 -10.73 12.01 -7.77
C GLY A 171 -9.61 12.62 -8.63
N ARG A 172 -8.39 12.75 -8.09
CA ARG A 172 -7.20 13.28 -8.81
C ARG A 172 -6.42 12.21 -9.58
N ILE A 173 -6.68 10.93 -9.36
CA ILE A 173 -5.90 9.85 -9.95
C ILE A 173 -6.11 9.81 -11.47
N ASN A 174 -5.03 9.63 -12.22
CA ASN A 174 -5.08 9.39 -13.65
C ASN A 174 -5.88 8.10 -13.93
N PRO A 175 -6.97 8.15 -14.74
CA PRO A 175 -7.77 6.97 -15.02
C PRO A 175 -7.00 5.81 -15.67
N ALA A 176 -5.93 6.08 -16.42
CA ALA A 176 -5.09 5.03 -16.98
C ALA A 176 -4.28 4.34 -15.87
N ALA A 177 -3.66 5.13 -14.96
CA ALA A 177 -2.96 4.59 -13.80
C ALA A 177 -3.89 3.78 -12.88
N TYR A 178 -5.11 4.28 -12.62
CA TYR A 178 -6.12 3.53 -11.86
C TYR A 178 -6.38 2.14 -12.46
N ARG A 179 -6.54 2.04 -13.79
CA ARG A 179 -6.76 0.75 -14.46
C ARG A 179 -5.56 -0.19 -14.37
N LEU A 180 -4.33 0.35 -14.49
CA LEU A 180 -3.10 -0.44 -14.27
C LEU A 180 -3.03 -0.96 -12.84
N GLY A 181 -3.29 -0.12 -11.85
CA GLY A 181 -3.34 -0.52 -10.46
C GLY A 181 -4.46 -1.53 -10.17
N ALA A 182 -5.63 -1.37 -10.78
CA ALA A 182 -6.72 -2.34 -10.67
C ALA A 182 -6.33 -3.72 -11.23
N ALA A 183 -5.66 -3.77 -12.39
CA ALA A 183 -5.14 -5.02 -12.92
C ALA A 183 -4.05 -5.61 -12.03
N ALA A 184 -3.13 -4.77 -11.53
CA ALA A 184 -2.03 -5.19 -10.67
C ALA A 184 -2.51 -5.84 -9.37
N VAL A 185 -3.59 -5.31 -8.75
CA VAL A 185 -4.11 -5.83 -7.48
C VAL A 185 -5.10 -6.97 -7.70
N TRP A 186 -6.15 -6.77 -8.51
CA TRP A 186 -7.26 -7.73 -8.55
C TRP A 186 -6.95 -9.01 -9.34
N LEU A 187 -6.06 -8.94 -10.34
CA LEU A 187 -5.60 -10.11 -11.09
C LEU A 187 -4.35 -10.76 -10.45
N ALA A 188 -4.01 -10.38 -9.22
CA ALA A 188 -2.89 -10.97 -8.51
C ALA A 188 -3.20 -12.40 -8.04
N ASN A 189 -2.27 -13.31 -8.31
CA ASN A 189 -2.13 -14.55 -7.57
C ASN A 189 -0.67 -14.62 -7.09
N GLN A 190 -0.46 -14.39 -5.81
CA GLN A 190 0.83 -14.33 -5.17
C GLN A 190 1.00 -15.37 -4.07
N CYS A 191 0.18 -16.44 -4.07
CA CYS A 191 0.22 -17.46 -3.04
C CYS A 191 1.60 -18.08 -2.87
N ASP A 192 2.31 -18.37 -3.96
CA ASP A 192 3.67 -18.94 -3.88
C ASP A 192 4.70 -17.91 -3.39
N ARG A 193 4.55 -16.64 -3.77
CA ARG A 193 5.39 -15.55 -3.23
C ARG A 193 5.15 -15.34 -1.74
N ALA A 194 3.91 -15.39 -1.29
CA ALA A 194 3.57 -15.28 0.12
C ALA A 194 4.19 -16.44 0.95
N ARG A 195 4.12 -17.68 0.45
CA ARG A 195 4.76 -18.84 1.10
C ARG A 195 6.29 -18.76 1.14
N ALA A 196 6.88 -18.04 0.18
CA ALA A 196 8.32 -17.84 0.10
C ALA A 196 8.83 -16.64 0.93
N VAL A 197 7.96 -15.91 1.63
CA VAL A 197 8.39 -14.82 2.51
C VAL A 197 9.15 -15.41 3.70
N ASP A 198 10.39 -15.00 3.85
CA ASP A 198 11.33 -15.46 4.89
C ASP A 198 11.75 -14.34 5.87
N VAL A 199 11.14 -13.16 5.78
CA VAL A 199 11.35 -12.03 6.69
C VAL A 199 10.18 -11.87 7.65
N PRO A 200 10.40 -11.31 8.86
CA PRO A 200 9.33 -11.00 9.80
C PRO A 200 8.22 -10.17 9.12
N THR A 201 6.97 -10.55 9.32
CA THR A 201 5.83 -9.91 8.65
C THR A 201 4.73 -9.55 9.65
N LEU A 202 4.28 -8.30 9.60
CA LEU A 202 3.08 -7.84 10.28
C LEU A 202 1.95 -7.72 9.26
N ILE A 203 0.81 -8.32 9.55
CA ILE A 203 -0.41 -8.19 8.77
C ILE A 203 -1.38 -7.33 9.58
N LEU A 204 -1.92 -6.28 8.97
CA LEU A 204 -2.90 -5.38 9.58
C LEU A 204 -4.20 -5.42 8.78
N VAL A 205 -5.35 -5.39 9.46
CA VAL A 205 -6.64 -5.34 8.77
C VAL A 205 -7.66 -4.57 9.59
N GLY A 206 -8.41 -3.68 8.93
CA GLY A 206 -9.58 -3.05 9.52
C GLY A 206 -10.69 -4.08 9.75
N VAL A 207 -11.26 -4.09 10.95
CA VAL A 207 -12.34 -5.06 11.29
C VAL A 207 -13.57 -4.88 10.41
N GLU A 208 -13.80 -3.66 9.90
CA GLU A 208 -14.92 -3.30 9.04
C GLU A 208 -14.54 -3.26 7.54
N ASP A 209 -13.40 -3.82 7.14
CA ASP A 209 -12.98 -3.82 5.74
C ASP A 209 -13.91 -4.69 4.87
N MET A 210 -14.65 -4.05 4.00
CA MET A 210 -15.57 -4.69 3.05
C MET A 210 -14.93 -4.94 1.67
N ILE A 211 -13.73 -4.42 1.43
CA ILE A 211 -13.00 -4.57 0.16
C ILE A 211 -12.12 -5.81 0.20
N THR A 212 -11.34 -5.93 1.27
CA THR A 212 -10.50 -7.09 1.55
C THR A 212 -10.80 -7.60 2.97
N PRO A 213 -11.92 -8.30 3.16
CA PRO A 213 -12.39 -8.72 4.48
C PRO A 213 -11.32 -9.43 5.31
N PRO A 214 -11.39 -9.38 6.65
CA PRO A 214 -10.38 -9.97 7.54
C PRO A 214 -10.01 -11.43 7.23
N ALA A 215 -10.93 -12.19 6.65
CA ALA A 215 -10.65 -13.57 6.22
C ALA A 215 -9.50 -13.66 5.21
N LEU A 216 -9.34 -12.68 4.30
CA LEU A 216 -8.23 -12.67 3.34
C LEU A 216 -6.88 -12.40 4.02
N SER A 217 -6.87 -11.61 5.08
CA SER A 217 -5.69 -11.38 5.92
C SER A 217 -5.32 -12.61 6.75
N GLN A 218 -6.32 -13.36 7.23
CA GLN A 218 -6.13 -14.65 7.90
C GLN A 218 -5.56 -15.71 6.94
N ASP A 219 -6.07 -15.76 5.70
CA ASP A 219 -5.51 -16.63 4.66
C ASP A 219 -4.06 -16.26 4.34
N LEU A 220 -3.74 -14.96 4.26
CA LEU A 220 -2.38 -14.49 4.05
C LEU A 220 -1.47 -14.86 5.22
N GLN A 221 -1.94 -14.73 6.47
CA GLN A 221 -1.22 -15.15 7.67
C GLN A 221 -0.90 -16.64 7.65
N ALA A 222 -1.84 -17.47 7.22
CA ALA A 222 -1.62 -18.91 7.11
C ALA A 222 -0.55 -19.28 6.07
N MET A 223 -0.27 -18.41 5.09
CA MET A 223 0.76 -18.63 4.07
C MET A 223 2.15 -18.17 4.51
N ILE A 224 2.27 -17.12 5.33
CA ILE A 224 3.54 -16.51 5.72
C ILE A 224 3.96 -17.02 7.10
N ALA A 225 4.96 -17.87 7.15
CA ALA A 225 5.36 -18.60 8.37
C ALA A 225 5.77 -17.68 9.54
N GLN A 226 6.44 -16.55 9.26
CA GLN A 226 6.90 -15.59 10.27
C GLN A 226 5.99 -14.35 10.33
N SER A 227 4.69 -14.56 10.39
CA SER A 227 3.73 -13.47 10.42
C SER A 227 2.91 -13.39 11.70
N GLN A 228 2.50 -12.18 12.04
CA GLN A 228 1.50 -11.89 13.07
C GLN A 228 0.39 -11.04 12.45
N LEU A 229 -0.85 -11.28 12.86
CA LEU A 229 -2.04 -10.54 12.42
C LEU A 229 -2.53 -9.67 13.56
N VAL A 230 -2.82 -8.40 13.25
CA VAL A 230 -3.44 -7.44 14.17
C VAL A 230 -4.67 -6.83 13.51
N GLU A 231 -5.81 -6.94 14.15
CA GLU A 231 -7.06 -6.33 13.74
C GLU A 231 -7.18 -4.89 14.28
N ILE A 232 -7.53 -3.96 13.40
CA ILE A 232 -7.71 -2.54 13.74
C ILE A 232 -9.19 -2.25 13.91
N VAL A 233 -9.64 -2.21 15.16
CA VAL A 233 -11.05 -1.95 15.51
C VAL A 233 -11.44 -0.52 15.13
N GLY A 234 -12.61 -0.36 14.52
CA GLY A 234 -13.16 0.93 14.09
C GLY A 234 -12.55 1.46 12.80
N ALA A 235 -11.99 0.59 11.98
CA ALA A 235 -11.48 0.93 10.65
C ALA A 235 -12.07 0.01 9.58
N GLY A 236 -12.28 0.57 8.39
CA GLY A 236 -12.54 -0.13 7.14
C GLY A 236 -11.24 -0.42 6.40
N HIS A 237 -11.26 -0.25 5.06
CA HIS A 237 -10.16 -0.57 4.16
C HIS A 237 -8.95 0.40 4.23
N LEU A 238 -9.11 1.54 4.86
CA LEU A 238 -8.07 2.55 4.97
C LEU A 238 -7.62 2.70 6.44
N ALA A 239 -7.28 1.58 7.08
CA ALA A 239 -6.99 1.53 8.51
C ALA A 239 -5.88 2.49 8.94
N ASN A 240 -4.91 2.79 8.06
CA ASN A 240 -3.82 3.73 8.30
C ASN A 240 -4.27 5.18 8.47
N VAL A 241 -5.36 5.61 7.85
CA VAL A 241 -5.92 6.96 8.01
C VAL A 241 -7.07 7.01 9.00
N GLU A 242 -7.91 5.98 9.03
CA GLU A 242 -9.08 5.91 9.90
C GLU A 242 -8.70 5.77 11.38
N GLN A 243 -7.69 4.97 11.66
CA GLN A 243 -7.21 4.67 13.02
C GLN A 243 -5.68 4.80 13.10
N SER A 244 -5.14 5.93 12.63
CA SER A 244 -3.71 6.15 12.46
C SER A 244 -2.89 5.87 13.73
N ALA A 245 -3.40 6.23 14.91
CA ALA A 245 -2.71 5.98 16.18
C ALA A 245 -2.59 4.47 16.50
N ARG A 246 -3.67 3.70 16.26
CA ARG A 246 -3.67 2.24 16.46
C ARG A 246 -2.78 1.55 15.43
N PHE A 247 -2.87 1.98 14.18
CA PHE A 247 -2.05 1.49 13.09
C PHE A 247 -0.56 1.70 13.37
N ASN A 248 -0.16 2.91 13.75
CA ASN A 248 1.22 3.24 14.09
C ASN A 248 1.71 2.46 15.32
N GLY A 249 0.88 2.34 16.37
CA GLY A 249 1.22 1.59 17.58
C GLY A 249 1.42 0.09 17.33
N ALA A 250 0.67 -0.52 16.41
CA ALA A 250 0.88 -1.91 15.99
C ALA A 250 2.24 -2.07 15.29
N ILE A 251 2.63 -1.15 14.42
CA ILE A 251 3.95 -1.16 13.76
C ILE A 251 5.08 -0.94 14.78
N GLU A 252 4.92 -0.01 15.74
CA GLU A 252 5.92 0.20 16.80
C GLU A 252 6.12 -1.05 17.65
N SER A 253 5.03 -1.71 18.05
CA SER A 253 5.07 -2.96 18.80
C SER A 253 5.78 -4.07 18.03
N PHE A 254 5.52 -4.14 16.72
CA PHE A 254 6.20 -5.06 15.82
C PHE A 254 7.69 -4.76 15.74
N PHE A 255 8.10 -3.52 15.54
CA PHE A 255 9.52 -3.16 15.51
C PHE A 255 10.22 -3.44 16.83
N ALA A 256 9.58 -3.18 17.96
CA ALA A 256 10.12 -3.52 19.28
C ALA A 256 10.36 -5.04 19.43
N SER A 257 9.50 -5.89 18.86
CA SER A 257 9.69 -7.35 18.86
C SER A 257 10.86 -7.82 18.00
N LEU A 258 11.30 -7.00 17.03
CA LEU A 258 12.47 -7.28 16.19
C LEU A 258 13.79 -6.79 16.80
N GLY A 259 13.75 -6.08 17.93
CA GLY A 259 14.94 -5.45 18.54
C GLY A 259 15.41 -4.19 17.79
N ASN A 260 14.50 -3.53 17.06
CA ASN A 260 14.75 -2.33 16.23
C ASN A 260 14.24 -1.05 16.91
#